data_1bf6975038067bfba3185804ac14af65
#
_entry.id   1bf6975038067bfba3185804ac14af65
#
_cell.length_a   1.000
_cell.length_b   1.000
_cell.length_c   1.000
_cell.angle_alpha   90.00
_cell.angle_beta   90.00
_cell.angle_gamma   90.00
#
_symmetry.space_group_name_H-M   'P 1'
#
loop_
_entity.id
_entity.type
_entity.pdbx_description
1 polymer ?
#
loop_
_entity_poly.entity_id
_entity_poly.type
_entity_poly.pdbx_seq_one_letter_code
_entity_poly.pdbx_strand_id
1 'polypeptide(L)'
;MRILTILILGTLLLAQDQPTTLKVDVDVVSILASVRDKKNALIPSLQKEDFTVLEDGKPQTIKYFTKETDLPLTIGLLVDVSRSQENLIDIERRAASQFFSQVLRKKDLAFLMSFGEESELLQDYTGSPRLLTDGLGQLRVSGGAGGIHPGPVPTISQQRGTVLFDAIYLAATEKLKGEVGRKVIVVITDGVDQGSKLNRNQAIEAAQKADAVIYSIDYEDPRYHGMFGPSGDPDLKKMSDETGGHVYKVDRSHSLEQVFKELQDEMRSQYSIGYTPSNEVKDGGYRKLDIRAANKDYKVQARKGYYAIKP
;
A
#
# COMPACT_ATOMS: atom_id res chain seq x y z
N MET A 1 87.83 22.43 20.17
CA MET A 1 86.67 23.32 20.35
C MET A 1 85.71 22.97 19.23
N ARG A 2 84.71 22.13 19.53
CA ARG A 2 83.68 21.69 18.55
C ARG A 2 82.37 22.41 18.84
N ILE A 3 81.93 23.22 17.90
CA ILE A 3 80.70 23.98 17.99
C ILE A 3 79.53 23.04 17.48
N LEU A 4 78.60 22.80 18.36
CA LEU A 4 77.41 21.98 18.06
C LEU A 4 76.27 22.91 17.65
N THR A 5 75.93 22.91 16.39
CA THR A 5 74.80 23.71 15.84
C THR A 5 73.54 22.89 16.00
N ILE A 6 72.59 23.36 16.85
CA ILE A 6 71.24 22.75 17.03
C ILE A 6 70.32 23.39 16.00
N LEU A 7 69.78 22.55 15.10
CA LEU A 7 68.78 22.91 14.10
C LEU A 7 67.40 22.69 14.72
N ILE A 8 66.64 23.74 15.01
CA ILE A 8 65.28 23.69 15.50
C ILE A 8 64.36 23.60 14.28
N LEU A 9 63.78 22.44 14.07
CA LEU A 9 62.81 22.21 13.03
C LEU A 9 61.40 22.58 13.58
N GLY A 10 60.86 23.71 13.17
CA GLY A 10 59.52 24.16 13.53
C GLY A 10 58.46 23.42 12.68
N THR A 11 57.68 22.58 13.31
CA THR A 11 56.50 21.97 12.69
C THR A 11 55.34 22.96 12.67
N LEU A 12 55.01 23.47 11.47
CA LEU A 12 53.76 24.18 11.24
C LEU A 12 52.60 23.17 11.28
N LEU A 13 51.78 23.18 12.31
CA LEU A 13 50.48 22.52 12.31
C LEU A 13 49.53 23.35 11.44
N LEU A 14 49.26 22.88 10.24
CA LEU A 14 48.12 23.32 9.44
C LEU A 14 46.85 22.76 10.07
N ALA A 15 46.08 23.59 10.76
CA ALA A 15 44.74 23.28 11.17
C ALA A 15 43.88 23.14 9.89
N GLN A 16 43.52 21.91 9.52
CA GLN A 16 42.50 21.65 8.50
C GLN A 16 41.14 21.96 9.10
N ASP A 17 40.55 23.07 8.68
CA ASP A 17 39.13 23.33 8.88
C ASP A 17 38.34 22.24 8.17
N GLN A 18 37.81 21.30 8.94
CA GLN A 18 36.84 20.31 8.45
C GLN A 18 35.52 21.04 8.14
N PRO A 19 35.02 20.99 6.92
CA PRO A 19 33.72 21.59 6.63
C PRO A 19 32.65 20.88 7.49
N THR A 20 32.05 21.62 8.41
CA THR A 20 30.92 21.16 9.21
C THR A 20 29.74 21.00 8.26
N THR A 21 29.50 19.78 7.76
CA THR A 21 28.33 19.46 7.00
C THR A 21 27.14 19.45 7.96
N LEU A 22 26.38 20.54 8.02
CA LEU A 22 25.08 20.58 8.69
C LEU A 22 24.15 19.66 7.92
N LYS A 23 23.94 18.44 8.43
CA LYS A 23 22.83 17.60 7.99
C LYS A 23 21.54 18.24 8.53
N VAL A 24 20.85 18.99 7.69
CA VAL A 24 19.49 19.43 7.97
C VAL A 24 18.57 18.28 7.58
N ASP A 25 18.12 17.54 8.58
CA ASP A 25 17.09 16.51 8.39
C ASP A 25 15.76 17.22 8.19
N VAL A 26 15.34 17.37 6.94
CA VAL A 26 14.05 18.01 6.61
C VAL A 26 13.01 16.91 6.55
N ASP A 27 12.20 16.80 7.59
CA ASP A 27 11.04 15.93 7.60
C ASP A 27 10.01 16.39 6.59
N VAL A 28 9.79 15.60 5.58
CA VAL A 28 8.73 15.84 4.57
C VAL A 28 7.66 14.79 4.72
N VAL A 29 6.44 15.24 4.99
CA VAL A 29 5.25 14.39 4.85
C VAL A 29 4.86 14.37 3.39
N SER A 30 4.95 13.19 2.78
CA SER A 30 4.52 12.96 1.39
C SER A 30 3.11 12.38 1.36
N ILE A 31 2.24 12.93 0.52
CA ILE A 31 0.85 12.52 0.35
C ILE A 31 0.65 12.20 -1.12
N LEU A 32 0.23 10.97 -1.40
CA LEU A 32 -0.29 10.61 -2.71
C LEU A 32 -1.78 10.93 -2.77
N ALA A 33 -2.20 11.61 -3.83
CA ALA A 33 -3.59 11.99 -4.02
C ALA A 33 -4.04 11.74 -5.46
N SER A 34 -5.21 11.15 -5.65
CA SER A 34 -5.94 11.14 -6.90
C SER A 34 -7.11 12.12 -6.82
N VAL A 35 -7.50 12.69 -7.95
CA VAL A 35 -8.61 13.65 -8.03
C VAL A 35 -9.58 13.21 -9.11
N ARG A 36 -10.87 13.23 -8.76
CA ARG A 36 -11.96 12.87 -9.68
C ARG A 36 -13.02 13.97 -9.75
N ASP A 37 -13.65 14.09 -10.90
CA ASP A 37 -14.81 14.95 -11.07
C ASP A 37 -16.12 14.28 -10.60
N LYS A 38 -17.25 14.98 -10.76
CA LYS A 38 -18.58 14.45 -10.43
C LYS A 38 -19.00 13.23 -11.26
N LYS A 39 -18.36 13.01 -12.41
CA LYS A 39 -18.60 11.84 -13.27
C LYS A 39 -17.63 10.71 -12.98
N ASN A 40 -16.87 10.82 -11.88
CA ASN A 40 -15.83 9.87 -11.47
C ASN A 40 -14.62 9.78 -12.43
N ALA A 41 -14.46 10.74 -13.35
CA ALA A 41 -13.31 10.80 -14.25
C ALA A 41 -12.08 11.37 -13.52
N LEU A 42 -10.91 10.77 -13.75
CA LEU A 42 -9.64 11.24 -13.19
C LEU A 42 -9.26 12.61 -13.79
N ILE A 43 -8.79 13.51 -12.94
CA ILE A 43 -8.32 14.86 -13.28
C ILE A 43 -6.80 14.93 -13.10
N PRO A 44 -5.99 14.74 -14.16
CA PRO A 44 -4.52 14.72 -14.07
C PRO A 44 -3.88 16.10 -14.34
N SER A 45 -4.67 17.16 -14.50
CA SER A 45 -4.20 18.48 -15.01
C SER A 45 -3.98 19.52 -13.93
N LEU A 46 -4.26 19.23 -12.65
CA LEU A 46 -4.17 20.22 -11.55
C LEU A 46 -2.72 20.62 -11.27
N GLN A 47 -2.57 21.81 -10.68
CA GLN A 47 -1.31 22.39 -10.25
C GLN A 47 -1.28 22.49 -8.71
N LYS A 48 -0.13 22.84 -8.16
CA LYS A 48 0.08 22.99 -6.71
C LYS A 48 -0.94 23.95 -6.06
N GLU A 49 -1.26 25.01 -6.75
CA GLU A 49 -2.14 26.10 -6.30
C GLU A 49 -3.61 25.64 -6.20
N ASP A 50 -3.95 24.55 -6.88
CA ASP A 50 -5.28 23.95 -6.82
C ASP A 50 -5.52 23.12 -5.56
N PHE A 51 -4.50 22.95 -4.69
CA PHE A 51 -4.59 22.12 -3.50
C PHE A 51 -4.45 22.94 -2.21
N THR A 52 -5.23 22.54 -1.21
CA THR A 52 -5.08 22.96 0.19
C THR A 52 -4.86 21.74 1.06
N VAL A 53 -3.83 21.79 1.91
CA VAL A 53 -3.50 20.74 2.88
C VAL A 53 -3.73 21.27 4.28
N LEU A 54 -4.49 20.54 5.08
CA LEU A 54 -4.71 20.81 6.50
C LEU A 54 -4.20 19.61 7.30
N GLU A 55 -3.38 19.88 8.34
CA GLU A 55 -2.98 18.89 9.34
C GLU A 55 -3.58 19.29 10.68
N ASP A 56 -4.36 18.41 11.30
CA ASP A 56 -5.12 18.67 12.52
C ASP A 56 -5.92 19.99 12.46
N GLY A 57 -6.46 20.29 11.27
CA GLY A 57 -7.21 21.52 10.98
C GLY A 57 -6.36 22.77 10.72
N LYS A 58 -5.02 22.69 10.81
CA LYS A 58 -4.11 23.82 10.57
C LYS A 58 -3.60 23.78 9.12
N PRO A 59 -3.65 24.89 8.37
CA PRO A 59 -3.12 24.96 7.01
C PRO A 59 -1.61 24.67 6.99
N GLN A 60 -1.18 23.88 6.00
CA GLN A 60 0.21 23.54 5.75
C GLN A 60 0.64 24.14 4.39
N THR A 61 1.91 24.58 4.32
CA THR A 61 2.48 25.09 3.08
C THR A 61 3.05 23.95 2.25
N ILE A 62 2.49 23.71 1.06
CA ILE A 62 3.00 22.72 0.11
C ILE A 62 4.37 23.18 -0.39
N LYS A 63 5.43 22.41 -0.10
CA LYS A 63 6.81 22.69 -0.55
C LYS A 63 7.17 21.94 -1.82
N TYR A 64 6.70 20.71 -1.95
CA TYR A 64 6.97 19.81 -3.06
C TYR A 64 5.65 19.41 -3.73
N PHE A 65 5.65 19.41 -5.05
CA PHE A 65 4.49 19.00 -5.84
C PHE A 65 4.98 18.40 -7.15
N THR A 66 4.59 17.15 -7.39
CA THR A 66 4.89 16.47 -8.65
C THR A 66 3.67 15.65 -9.10
N LYS A 67 3.60 15.42 -10.40
CA LYS A 67 2.67 14.46 -10.98
C LYS A 67 3.40 13.13 -11.05
N GLU A 68 2.94 12.16 -10.27
CA GLU A 68 3.66 10.92 -10.06
C GLU A 68 3.52 9.96 -11.25
N THR A 69 4.39 10.10 -12.21
CA THR A 69 4.50 9.13 -13.32
C THR A 69 5.78 8.30 -13.24
N ASP A 70 6.83 8.75 -12.55
CA ASP A 70 8.19 8.20 -12.67
C ASP A 70 8.78 7.60 -11.39
N LEU A 71 8.14 7.78 -10.22
CA LEU A 71 8.59 7.10 -9.00
C LEU A 71 8.37 5.59 -9.12
N PRO A 72 9.34 4.79 -8.66
CA PRO A 72 9.16 3.34 -8.58
C PRO A 72 7.90 2.98 -7.80
N LEU A 73 7.20 1.96 -8.26
CA LEU A 73 5.99 1.45 -7.64
C LEU A 73 6.23 0.02 -7.15
N THR A 74 5.98 -0.22 -5.87
CA THR A 74 5.99 -1.56 -5.29
C THR A 74 4.57 -2.00 -5.02
N ILE A 75 4.12 -3.06 -5.67
CA ILE A 75 2.75 -3.59 -5.60
C ILE A 75 2.75 -4.92 -4.84
N GLY A 76 2.00 -5.00 -3.74
CA GLY A 76 1.59 -6.28 -3.15
C GLY A 76 0.21 -6.65 -3.67
N LEU A 77 0.09 -7.76 -4.40
CA LEU A 77 -1.21 -8.33 -4.75
C LEU A 77 -1.55 -9.42 -3.75
N LEU A 78 -2.66 -9.25 -3.03
CA LEU A 78 -3.19 -10.20 -2.05
C LEU A 78 -4.47 -10.80 -2.65
N VAL A 79 -4.50 -12.10 -2.80
CA VAL A 79 -5.63 -12.83 -3.41
C VAL A 79 -6.29 -13.70 -2.35
N ASP A 80 -7.59 -13.49 -2.15
CA ASP A 80 -8.40 -14.31 -1.28
C ASP A 80 -8.62 -15.69 -1.94
N VAL A 81 -8.23 -16.73 -1.23
CA VAL A 81 -8.40 -18.13 -1.66
C VAL A 81 -9.36 -18.89 -0.73
N SER A 82 -10.20 -18.19 0.02
CA SER A 82 -11.27 -18.78 0.81
C SER A 82 -12.29 -19.52 -0.08
N ARG A 83 -13.13 -20.34 0.52
CA ARG A 83 -14.13 -21.13 -0.24
C ARG A 83 -15.11 -20.29 -1.02
N SER A 84 -15.41 -19.07 -0.57
CA SER A 84 -16.27 -18.14 -1.30
C SER A 84 -15.71 -17.74 -2.66
N GLN A 85 -14.36 -17.82 -2.82
CA GLN A 85 -13.65 -17.45 -4.03
C GLN A 85 -13.37 -18.64 -4.98
N GLU A 86 -13.74 -19.87 -4.62
CA GLU A 86 -13.40 -21.10 -5.36
C GLU A 86 -13.69 -21.00 -6.87
N ASN A 87 -14.83 -20.45 -7.23
CA ASN A 87 -15.24 -20.31 -8.63
C ASN A 87 -14.60 -19.14 -9.38
N LEU A 88 -13.93 -18.23 -8.67
CA LEU A 88 -13.37 -16.98 -9.20
C LEU A 88 -11.86 -17.08 -9.46
N ILE A 89 -11.15 -18.00 -8.80
CA ILE A 89 -9.68 -18.12 -8.84
C ILE A 89 -9.13 -18.19 -10.27
N ASP A 90 -9.77 -18.91 -11.18
CA ASP A 90 -9.28 -18.98 -12.58
C ASP A 90 -9.45 -17.67 -13.34
N ILE A 91 -10.47 -16.88 -13.01
CA ILE A 91 -10.67 -15.54 -13.58
C ILE A 91 -9.65 -14.59 -13.00
N GLU A 92 -9.48 -14.60 -11.67
CA GLU A 92 -8.50 -13.78 -10.95
C GLU A 92 -7.07 -14.04 -11.44
N ARG A 93 -6.69 -15.31 -11.61
CA ARG A 93 -5.38 -15.70 -12.13
C ARG A 93 -5.10 -15.09 -13.51
N ARG A 94 -6.07 -15.16 -14.44
CA ARG A 94 -5.91 -14.59 -15.78
C ARG A 94 -5.86 -13.07 -15.75
N ALA A 95 -6.79 -12.43 -15.05
CA ALA A 95 -6.86 -10.97 -14.96
C ALA A 95 -5.63 -10.38 -14.26
N ALA A 96 -5.16 -10.99 -13.16
CA ALA A 96 -3.96 -10.57 -12.45
C ALA A 96 -2.69 -10.76 -13.29
N SER A 97 -2.57 -11.85 -14.06
CA SER A 97 -1.45 -12.05 -14.99
C SER A 97 -1.40 -10.95 -16.07
N GLN A 98 -2.56 -10.60 -16.64
CA GLN A 98 -2.67 -9.49 -17.58
C GLN A 98 -2.32 -8.15 -16.93
N PHE A 99 -2.82 -7.89 -15.72
CA PHE A 99 -2.53 -6.69 -14.96
C PHE A 99 -1.03 -6.51 -14.75
N PHE A 100 -0.32 -7.51 -14.24
CA PHE A 100 1.13 -7.44 -14.05
C PHE A 100 1.89 -7.15 -15.35
N SER A 101 1.45 -7.74 -16.46
CA SER A 101 2.07 -7.53 -17.77
C SER A 101 1.92 -6.08 -18.27
N GLN A 102 0.87 -5.38 -17.84
CA GLN A 102 0.55 -4.02 -18.27
C GLN A 102 1.03 -2.95 -17.30
N VAL A 103 0.97 -3.23 -15.98
CA VAL A 103 1.23 -2.22 -14.94
C VAL A 103 2.71 -2.07 -14.64
N LEU A 104 3.50 -3.15 -14.64
CA LEU A 104 4.89 -3.11 -14.23
C LEU A 104 5.77 -2.44 -15.29
N ARG A 105 6.48 -1.41 -14.87
CA ARG A 105 7.52 -0.73 -15.63
C ARG A 105 8.91 -1.21 -15.16
N LYS A 106 9.96 -0.82 -15.87
CA LYS A 106 11.34 -1.27 -15.62
C LYS A 106 11.83 -1.11 -14.17
N LYS A 107 11.30 -0.12 -13.43
CA LYS A 107 11.69 0.17 -12.05
C LYS A 107 10.69 -0.35 -11.01
N ASP A 108 9.56 -0.87 -11.47
CA ASP A 108 8.49 -1.32 -10.57
C ASP A 108 8.76 -2.76 -10.12
N LEU A 109 8.32 -3.07 -8.91
CA LEU A 109 8.37 -4.40 -8.32
C LEU A 109 6.97 -4.83 -7.89
N ALA A 110 6.75 -6.12 -7.88
CA ALA A 110 5.56 -6.68 -7.27
C ALA A 110 5.91 -7.94 -6.48
N PHE A 111 5.08 -8.26 -5.48
CA PHE A 111 5.03 -9.55 -4.82
C PHE A 111 3.58 -10.05 -4.81
N LEU A 112 3.42 -11.36 -4.63
CA LEU A 112 2.13 -12.02 -4.62
C LEU A 112 1.96 -12.82 -3.33
N MET A 113 0.85 -12.60 -2.65
CA MET A 113 0.41 -13.39 -1.50
C MET A 113 -0.99 -13.94 -1.76
N SER A 114 -1.27 -15.12 -1.24
CA SER A 114 -2.62 -15.61 -1.06
C SER A 114 -3.00 -15.58 0.42
N PHE A 115 -4.29 -15.49 0.70
CA PHE A 115 -4.80 -15.62 2.06
C PHE A 115 -6.16 -16.30 2.06
N GLY A 116 -6.39 -17.10 3.07
CA GLY A 116 -7.61 -17.82 3.34
C GLY A 116 -7.59 -18.18 4.82
N GLU A 117 -7.44 -19.44 5.20
CA GLU A 117 -7.20 -19.84 6.59
C GLU A 117 -5.81 -19.41 7.11
N GLU A 118 -4.85 -19.24 6.22
CA GLU A 118 -3.49 -18.76 6.47
C GLU A 118 -3.06 -17.86 5.31
N SER A 119 -2.03 -17.04 5.55
CA SER A 119 -1.42 -16.21 4.50
C SER A 119 -0.15 -16.87 3.98
N GLU A 120 0.04 -16.92 2.67
CA GLU A 120 1.18 -17.52 2.01
C GLU A 120 1.81 -16.55 0.98
N LEU A 121 3.14 -16.43 1.00
CA LEU A 121 3.89 -15.69 -0.01
C LEU A 121 4.14 -16.61 -1.21
N LEU A 122 3.44 -16.37 -2.31
CA LEU A 122 3.56 -17.19 -3.53
C LEU A 122 4.70 -16.75 -4.44
N GLN A 123 4.98 -15.45 -4.47
CA GLN A 123 6.09 -14.88 -5.23
C GLN A 123 6.64 -13.66 -4.49
N ASP A 124 7.92 -13.68 -4.20
CA ASP A 124 8.64 -12.54 -3.62
C ASP A 124 8.92 -11.46 -4.68
N TYR A 125 9.49 -10.33 -4.26
CA TYR A 125 9.74 -9.17 -5.11
C TYR A 125 10.34 -9.52 -6.46
N THR A 126 9.67 -9.11 -7.49
CA THR A 126 10.17 -9.24 -8.87
C THR A 126 9.56 -8.17 -9.78
N GLY A 127 10.31 -7.74 -10.78
CA GLY A 127 9.82 -6.95 -11.90
C GLY A 127 9.38 -7.81 -13.09
N SER A 128 9.40 -9.16 -12.95
CA SER A 128 9.10 -10.09 -14.03
C SER A 128 7.63 -10.52 -14.02
N PRO A 129 6.79 -10.10 -15.00
CA PRO A 129 5.42 -10.59 -15.10
C PRO A 129 5.32 -12.11 -15.22
N ARG A 130 6.33 -12.77 -15.80
CA ARG A 130 6.37 -14.21 -15.94
C ARG A 130 6.44 -14.91 -14.57
N LEU A 131 7.35 -14.47 -13.69
CA LEU A 131 7.48 -15.08 -12.35
C LEU A 131 6.21 -14.85 -11.51
N LEU A 132 5.58 -13.69 -11.63
CA LEU A 132 4.28 -13.42 -10.98
C LEU A 132 3.17 -14.32 -11.54
N THR A 133 3.16 -14.56 -12.85
CA THR A 133 2.21 -15.50 -13.48
C THR A 133 2.45 -16.94 -13.00
N ASP A 134 3.72 -17.36 -12.86
CA ASP A 134 4.07 -18.65 -12.31
C ASP A 134 3.60 -18.79 -10.84
N GLY A 135 3.76 -17.71 -10.05
CA GLY A 135 3.21 -17.62 -8.69
C GLY A 135 1.69 -17.70 -8.65
N LEU A 136 0.99 -16.98 -9.55
CA LEU A 136 -0.47 -17.08 -9.68
C LEU A 136 -0.95 -18.51 -9.99
N GLY A 137 -0.13 -19.29 -10.71
CA GLY A 137 -0.38 -20.71 -10.95
C GLY A 137 -0.43 -21.57 -9.67
N GLN A 138 0.09 -21.07 -8.57
CA GLN A 138 0.13 -21.77 -7.27
C GLN A 138 -1.12 -21.51 -6.41
N LEU A 139 -1.99 -20.56 -6.78
CA LEU A 139 -3.23 -20.29 -6.06
C LEU A 139 -4.05 -21.58 -5.88
N ARG A 140 -4.45 -21.87 -4.64
CA ARG A 140 -5.26 -23.03 -4.26
C ARG A 140 -6.32 -22.59 -3.26
N VAL A 141 -7.53 -23.12 -3.39
CA VAL A 141 -8.62 -22.87 -2.44
C VAL A 141 -8.24 -23.40 -1.07
N SER A 142 -8.38 -22.58 -0.04
CA SER A 142 -8.18 -22.96 1.35
C SER A 142 -9.24 -23.97 1.81
N GLY A 143 -8.82 -25.00 2.55
CA GLY A 143 -9.72 -26.03 3.08
C GLY A 143 -10.17 -27.09 2.06
N GLY A 144 -9.57 -27.14 0.87
CA GLY A 144 -9.73 -28.21 -0.10
C GLY A 144 -8.97 -29.46 0.31
N ALA A 145 -9.68 -30.56 0.59
CA ALA A 145 -9.23 -31.87 0.99
C ALA A 145 -8.45 -31.87 2.32
N GLY A 146 -9.19 -31.88 3.43
CA GLY A 146 -8.65 -32.39 4.69
C GLY A 146 -7.96 -33.73 4.43
N GLY A 147 -6.62 -33.75 4.63
CA GLY A 147 -5.88 -34.99 4.60
C GLY A 147 -6.62 -35.99 5.49
N ILE A 148 -6.85 -37.17 4.97
CA ILE A 148 -7.38 -38.30 5.74
C ILE A 148 -6.39 -38.56 6.87
N HIS A 149 -6.62 -37.93 8.03
CA HIS A 149 -5.96 -38.32 9.26
C HIS A 149 -6.68 -39.57 9.78
N PRO A 150 -6.13 -40.76 9.65
CA PRO A 150 -6.69 -41.94 10.27
C PRO A 150 -6.39 -41.89 11.76
N GLY A 151 -7.25 -41.27 12.56
CA GLY A 151 -7.16 -41.31 14.01
C GLY A 151 -8.45 -40.78 14.66
N PRO A 152 -8.89 -41.43 15.76
CA PRO A 152 -10.09 -41.02 16.47
C PRO A 152 -9.79 -39.89 17.44
N VAL A 153 -9.52 -38.69 16.95
CA VAL A 153 -9.50 -37.50 17.78
C VAL A 153 -10.63 -36.65 17.27
N PRO A 154 -11.62 -36.26 18.11
CA PRO A 154 -12.55 -35.22 17.75
C PRO A 154 -11.74 -33.93 17.61
N THR A 155 -11.24 -33.62 16.43
CA THR A 155 -10.81 -32.30 16.09
C THR A 155 -12.08 -31.45 16.10
N ILE A 156 -12.23 -30.67 17.15
CA ILE A 156 -13.01 -29.45 17.07
C ILE A 156 -12.28 -28.66 15.97
N SER A 157 -12.72 -28.83 14.74
CA SER A 157 -12.31 -27.95 13.65
C SER A 157 -12.85 -26.58 14.04
N GLN A 158 -12.05 -25.76 14.71
CA GLN A 158 -12.26 -24.33 14.64
C GLN A 158 -12.26 -24.05 13.14
N GLN A 159 -13.41 -23.71 12.59
CA GLN A 159 -13.50 -23.15 11.25
C GLN A 159 -12.58 -21.95 11.26
N ARG A 160 -11.37 -22.12 10.77
CA ARG A 160 -10.45 -21.03 10.51
C ARG A 160 -11.06 -20.30 9.32
N GLY A 161 -11.54 -19.10 9.56
CA GLY A 161 -12.08 -18.24 8.51
C GLY A 161 -10.98 -17.48 7.78
N THR A 162 -11.38 -16.64 6.87
CA THR A 162 -10.50 -15.77 6.07
C THR A 162 -9.73 -14.80 6.96
N VAL A 163 -8.40 -14.71 6.79
CA VAL A 163 -7.48 -13.87 7.60
C VAL A 163 -7.08 -12.58 6.85
N LEU A 164 -8.07 -11.80 6.42
CA LEU A 164 -7.88 -10.59 5.62
C LEU A 164 -7.01 -9.53 6.32
N PHE A 165 -7.32 -9.21 7.59
CA PHE A 165 -6.59 -8.16 8.30
C PHE A 165 -5.16 -8.59 8.64
N ASP A 166 -4.94 -9.86 8.96
CA ASP A 166 -3.60 -10.41 9.20
C ASP A 166 -2.77 -10.36 7.91
N ALA A 167 -3.35 -10.68 6.74
CA ALA A 167 -2.67 -10.63 5.45
C ALA A 167 -2.23 -9.21 5.09
N ILE A 168 -3.10 -8.22 5.27
CA ILE A 168 -2.77 -6.80 5.04
C ILE A 168 -1.68 -6.33 6.00
N TYR A 169 -1.77 -6.71 7.28
CA TYR A 169 -0.75 -6.39 8.28
C TYR A 169 0.62 -6.96 7.89
N LEU A 170 0.69 -8.23 7.52
CA LEU A 170 1.93 -8.88 7.08
C LEU A 170 2.50 -8.22 5.82
N ALA A 171 1.67 -7.95 4.82
CA ALA A 171 2.10 -7.25 3.62
C ALA A 171 2.68 -5.86 3.94
N ALA A 172 2.06 -5.12 4.85
CA ALA A 172 2.52 -3.79 5.25
C ALA A 172 3.82 -3.84 6.05
N THR A 173 3.92 -4.71 7.07
CA THR A 173 5.03 -4.71 8.03
C THR A 173 6.25 -5.49 7.56
N GLU A 174 6.04 -6.65 6.92
CA GLU A 174 7.12 -7.54 6.54
C GLU A 174 7.60 -7.32 5.11
N LYS A 175 6.73 -6.77 4.25
CA LYS A 175 7.08 -6.56 2.85
C LYS A 175 7.28 -5.08 2.52
N LEU A 176 6.36 -4.19 2.83
CA LEU A 176 6.38 -2.81 2.31
C LEU A 176 7.12 -1.82 3.23
N LYS A 177 7.22 -2.12 4.53
CA LYS A 177 7.93 -1.25 5.47
C LYS A 177 9.42 -1.23 5.15
N GLY A 178 9.92 -0.08 4.76
CA GLY A 178 11.34 0.09 4.39
C GLY A 178 11.58 0.12 2.88
N GLU A 179 10.60 -0.28 2.07
CA GLU A 179 10.67 -0.08 0.62
C GLU A 179 10.58 1.41 0.26
N VAL A 180 11.33 1.80 -0.77
CA VAL A 180 11.33 3.18 -1.25
C VAL A 180 10.35 3.37 -2.40
N GLY A 181 9.88 4.61 -2.59
CA GLY A 181 8.92 4.93 -3.65
C GLY A 181 7.47 4.74 -3.22
N ARG A 182 6.59 4.53 -4.19
CA ARG A 182 5.16 4.35 -3.95
C ARG A 182 4.85 2.90 -3.60
N LYS A 183 4.09 2.70 -2.55
CA LYS A 183 3.74 1.38 -2.02
C LYS A 183 2.23 1.18 -2.08
N VAL A 184 1.82 0.08 -2.68
CA VAL A 184 0.42 -0.24 -2.93
C VAL A 184 0.14 -1.68 -2.52
N ILE A 185 -0.94 -1.87 -1.78
CA ILE A 185 -1.57 -3.16 -1.55
C ILE A 185 -2.83 -3.21 -2.40
N VAL A 186 -2.92 -4.18 -3.28
CA VAL A 186 -4.14 -4.51 -4.02
C VAL A 186 -4.68 -5.80 -3.43
N VAL A 187 -5.89 -5.76 -2.89
CA VAL A 187 -6.53 -6.95 -2.32
C VAL A 187 -7.77 -7.32 -3.13
N ILE A 188 -7.87 -8.59 -3.53
CA ILE A 188 -9.05 -9.16 -4.21
C ILE A 188 -9.73 -10.07 -3.21
N THR A 189 -10.97 -9.78 -2.85
CA THR A 189 -11.72 -10.50 -1.79
C THR A 189 -13.19 -10.10 -1.82
N ASP A 190 -14.06 -10.88 -1.15
CA ASP A 190 -15.42 -10.46 -0.79
C ASP A 190 -15.47 -9.62 0.51
N GLY A 191 -14.29 -9.37 1.11
CA GLY A 191 -14.13 -8.51 2.27
C GLY A 191 -14.55 -9.10 3.61
N VAL A 192 -14.96 -10.36 3.65
CA VAL A 192 -15.42 -10.99 4.90
C VAL A 192 -14.24 -11.55 5.68
N ASP A 193 -13.90 -10.94 6.81
CA ASP A 193 -12.89 -11.44 7.74
C ASP A 193 -13.55 -12.27 8.86
N GLN A 194 -13.07 -13.48 9.08
CA GLN A 194 -13.59 -14.38 10.11
C GLN A 194 -12.49 -15.05 10.94
N GLY A 195 -11.22 -14.88 10.58
CA GLY A 195 -10.11 -15.64 11.14
C GLY A 195 -8.93 -14.83 11.64
N SER A 196 -8.85 -13.53 11.34
CA SER A 196 -7.73 -12.69 11.74
C SER A 196 -7.59 -12.57 13.26
N LYS A 197 -6.35 -12.58 13.72
CA LYS A 197 -5.97 -12.26 15.11
C LYS A 197 -5.96 -10.75 15.34
N LEU A 198 -5.64 -10.00 14.30
CA LEU A 198 -5.62 -8.55 14.30
C LEU A 198 -6.98 -8.01 13.84
N ASN A 199 -7.28 -6.79 14.26
CA ASN A 199 -8.50 -6.12 13.81
C ASN A 199 -8.20 -5.16 12.64
N ARG A 200 -9.26 -4.73 11.95
CA ARG A 200 -9.19 -3.80 10.83
C ARG A 200 -8.35 -2.55 11.11
N ASN A 201 -8.48 -1.95 12.30
CA ASN A 201 -7.75 -0.72 12.63
C ASN A 201 -6.25 -0.96 12.73
N GLN A 202 -5.82 -2.12 13.24
CA GLN A 202 -4.40 -2.51 13.28
C GLN A 202 -3.83 -2.73 11.88
N ALA A 203 -4.60 -3.31 10.96
CA ALA A 203 -4.21 -3.44 9.55
C ALA A 203 -4.07 -2.07 8.87
N ILE A 204 -5.03 -1.15 9.09
CA ILE A 204 -4.95 0.24 8.59
C ILE A 204 -3.72 0.96 9.14
N GLU A 205 -3.49 0.87 10.45
CA GLU A 205 -2.34 1.49 11.10
C GLU A 205 -1.01 0.98 10.53
N ALA A 206 -0.90 -0.32 10.31
CA ALA A 206 0.29 -0.93 9.70
C ALA A 206 0.53 -0.40 8.29
N ALA A 207 -0.52 -0.33 7.45
CA ALA A 207 -0.43 0.22 6.11
C ALA A 207 -0.03 1.71 6.12
N GLN A 208 -0.62 2.52 7.00
CA GLN A 208 -0.28 3.94 7.15
C GLN A 208 1.16 4.15 7.64
N LYS A 209 1.66 3.32 8.57
CA LYS A 209 3.06 3.35 9.04
C LYS A 209 4.06 2.90 7.98
N ALA A 210 3.63 2.07 7.04
CA ALA A 210 4.41 1.66 5.88
C ALA A 210 4.31 2.65 4.70
N ASP A 211 3.50 3.72 4.80
CA ASP A 211 3.13 4.62 3.69
C ASP A 211 2.51 3.87 2.50
N ALA A 212 1.77 2.80 2.76
CA ALA A 212 1.13 1.98 1.75
C ALA A 212 -0.34 2.37 1.55
N VAL A 213 -0.76 2.46 0.29
CA VAL A 213 -2.15 2.69 -0.10
C VAL A 213 -2.84 1.36 -0.34
N ILE A 214 -4.02 1.14 0.25
CA ILE A 214 -4.82 -0.07 0.04
C ILE A 214 -5.88 0.19 -1.02
N TYR A 215 -5.84 -0.55 -2.11
CA TYR A 215 -6.90 -0.65 -3.09
C TYR A 215 -7.62 -1.99 -2.91
N SER A 216 -8.91 -1.94 -2.70
CA SER A 216 -9.73 -3.14 -2.54
C SER A 216 -10.52 -3.42 -3.82
N ILE A 217 -10.45 -4.65 -4.29
CA ILE A 217 -11.29 -5.16 -5.38
C ILE A 217 -12.31 -6.07 -4.73
N ASP A 218 -13.53 -5.54 -4.59
CA ASP A 218 -14.68 -6.27 -4.08
C ASP A 218 -15.19 -7.19 -5.18
N TYR A 219 -14.90 -8.49 -5.02
CA TYR A 219 -15.26 -9.52 -5.98
C TYR A 219 -15.98 -10.66 -5.28
N GLU A 220 -17.29 -10.68 -5.40
CA GLU A 220 -18.17 -11.66 -4.79
C GLU A 220 -18.65 -12.69 -5.84
N ASP A 221 -18.65 -13.99 -5.46
CA ASP A 221 -19.38 -15.00 -6.25
C ASP A 221 -20.88 -14.94 -5.92
N PRO A 222 -21.75 -14.53 -6.87
CA PRO A 222 -23.18 -14.43 -6.64
C PRO A 222 -23.85 -15.76 -6.25
N ARG A 223 -23.17 -16.89 -6.50
CA ARG A 223 -23.68 -18.23 -6.17
C ARG A 223 -23.38 -18.61 -4.71
N TYR A 224 -22.37 -17.99 -4.12
CA TYR A 224 -21.91 -18.30 -2.75
C TYR A 224 -22.61 -17.41 -1.72
N HIS A 225 -22.71 -16.13 -1.97
CA HIS A 225 -23.41 -15.20 -1.10
C HIS A 225 -24.89 -15.17 -1.44
N GLY A 226 -25.71 -15.82 -0.60
CA GLY A 226 -27.17 -15.63 -0.64
C GLY A 226 -27.55 -14.19 -0.30
N MET A 227 -28.80 -13.80 -0.57
CA MET A 227 -29.34 -12.44 -0.40
C MET A 227 -29.17 -11.83 1.03
N PHE A 228 -28.68 -12.61 2.00
CA PHE A 228 -28.55 -12.24 3.41
C PHE A 228 -27.17 -12.60 4.01
N GLY A 229 -26.16 -12.84 3.17
CA GLY A 229 -24.80 -13.10 3.66
C GLY A 229 -24.15 -11.85 4.27
N PRO A 230 -23.13 -12.02 5.14
CA PRO A 230 -22.35 -10.87 5.62
C PRO A 230 -21.65 -10.20 4.44
N SER A 231 -21.67 -8.86 4.39
CA SER A 231 -20.94 -8.06 3.40
C SER A 231 -19.65 -7.53 4.00
N GLY A 232 -18.55 -7.67 3.29
CA GLY A 232 -17.25 -7.08 3.64
C GLY A 232 -17.09 -5.61 3.21
N ASP A 233 -18.04 -5.08 2.43
CA ASP A 233 -18.00 -3.70 1.89
C ASP A 233 -17.57 -2.61 2.90
N PRO A 234 -18.11 -2.55 4.15
CA PRO A 234 -17.73 -1.50 5.09
C PRO A 234 -16.27 -1.56 5.52
N ASP A 235 -15.69 -2.77 5.62
CA ASP A 235 -14.31 -2.96 6.02
C ASP A 235 -13.37 -2.60 4.89
N LEU A 236 -13.63 -3.07 3.68
CA LEU A 236 -12.88 -2.72 2.47
C LEU A 236 -12.89 -1.21 2.25
N LYS A 237 -14.09 -0.59 2.36
CA LYS A 237 -14.24 0.86 2.23
C LYS A 237 -13.41 1.61 3.26
N LYS A 238 -13.45 1.20 4.53
CA LYS A 238 -12.71 1.86 5.61
C LYS A 238 -11.20 1.75 5.38
N MET A 239 -10.69 0.57 5.04
CA MET A 239 -9.26 0.36 4.79
C MET A 239 -8.75 1.20 3.63
N SER A 240 -9.47 1.18 2.51
CA SER A 240 -9.10 1.97 1.32
C SER A 240 -9.19 3.48 1.59
N ASP A 241 -10.30 3.98 2.14
CA ASP A 241 -10.49 5.40 2.41
C ASP A 241 -9.45 5.99 3.38
N GLU A 242 -9.08 5.26 4.44
CA GLU A 242 -8.11 5.73 5.45
C GLU A 242 -6.68 5.77 4.90
N THR A 243 -6.35 4.91 3.95
CA THR A 243 -5.01 4.85 3.35
C THR A 243 -4.88 5.65 2.05
N GLY A 244 -5.99 6.18 1.52
CA GLY A 244 -6.01 6.99 0.31
C GLY A 244 -6.26 6.22 -0.98
N GLY A 245 -6.66 4.95 -0.88
CA GLY A 245 -7.08 4.14 -2.01
C GLY A 245 -8.58 4.17 -2.27
N HIS A 246 -9.06 3.22 -3.04
CA HIS A 246 -10.44 3.12 -3.50
C HIS A 246 -10.93 1.68 -3.46
N VAL A 247 -12.26 1.48 -3.35
CA VAL A 247 -12.90 0.17 -3.54
C VAL A 247 -13.46 0.10 -4.95
N TYR A 248 -13.05 -0.89 -5.69
CA TYR A 248 -13.58 -1.24 -7.00
C TYR A 248 -14.50 -2.45 -6.85
N LYS A 249 -15.70 -2.36 -7.41
CA LYS A 249 -16.65 -3.48 -7.39
C LYS A 249 -16.66 -4.17 -8.74
N VAL A 250 -16.49 -5.49 -8.70
CA VAL A 250 -16.60 -6.35 -9.88
C VAL A 250 -18.02 -6.85 -10.00
N ASP A 251 -18.64 -6.64 -11.16
CA ASP A 251 -19.98 -7.13 -11.47
C ASP A 251 -20.12 -7.49 -12.97
N ARG A 252 -21.33 -7.80 -13.42
CA ARG A 252 -21.60 -8.18 -14.82
C ARG A 252 -21.30 -7.06 -15.83
N SER A 253 -21.39 -5.82 -15.41
CA SER A 253 -21.15 -4.62 -16.24
C SER A 253 -19.73 -4.10 -16.13
N HIS A 254 -18.99 -4.51 -15.10
CA HIS A 254 -17.67 -4.03 -14.75
C HIS A 254 -16.76 -5.22 -14.39
N SER A 255 -16.07 -5.74 -15.39
CA SER A 255 -15.25 -6.94 -15.25
C SER A 255 -13.95 -6.67 -14.48
N LEU A 256 -13.34 -7.73 -13.94
CA LEU A 256 -12.07 -7.64 -13.19
C LEU A 256 -10.94 -7.03 -14.04
N GLU A 257 -10.90 -7.30 -15.35
CA GLU A 257 -9.93 -6.70 -16.28
C GLU A 257 -10.13 -5.20 -16.43
N GLN A 258 -11.39 -4.73 -16.46
CA GLN A 258 -11.72 -3.31 -16.49
C GLN A 258 -11.31 -2.63 -15.18
N VAL A 259 -11.58 -3.27 -14.04
CA VAL A 259 -11.16 -2.79 -12.71
C VAL A 259 -9.64 -2.65 -12.65
N PHE A 260 -8.89 -3.63 -13.09
CA PHE A 260 -7.42 -3.56 -13.10
C PHE A 260 -6.90 -2.43 -14.00
N LYS A 261 -7.57 -2.17 -15.13
CA LYS A 261 -7.22 -1.05 -15.99
C LYS A 261 -7.48 0.29 -15.30
N GLU A 262 -8.63 0.47 -14.66
CA GLU A 262 -8.95 1.69 -13.92
C GLU A 262 -7.99 1.91 -12.75
N LEU A 263 -7.64 0.85 -12.02
CA LEU A 263 -6.64 0.88 -10.96
C LEU A 263 -5.27 1.32 -11.50
N GLN A 264 -4.84 0.79 -12.64
CA GLN A 264 -3.60 1.19 -13.30
C GLN A 264 -3.64 2.68 -13.66
N ASP A 265 -4.73 3.15 -14.26
CA ASP A 265 -4.90 4.55 -14.67
C ASP A 265 -4.87 5.47 -13.44
N GLU A 266 -5.52 5.09 -12.33
CA GLU A 266 -5.48 5.84 -11.07
C GLU A 266 -4.06 5.91 -10.51
N MET A 267 -3.36 4.77 -10.37
CA MET A 267 -1.99 4.75 -9.88
C MET A 267 -1.02 5.58 -10.72
N ARG A 268 -1.32 5.79 -12.01
CA ARG A 268 -0.49 6.61 -12.92
C ARG A 268 -0.92 8.08 -13.01
N SER A 269 -2.04 8.44 -12.37
CA SER A 269 -2.61 9.81 -12.38
C SER A 269 -2.52 10.50 -11.03
N GLN A 270 -1.75 9.96 -10.09
CA GLN A 270 -1.61 10.52 -8.75
C GLN A 270 -0.73 11.78 -8.74
N TYR A 271 -1.03 12.65 -7.79
CA TYR A 271 -0.19 13.77 -7.39
C TYR A 271 0.59 13.40 -6.14
N SER A 272 1.87 13.76 -6.09
CA SER A 272 2.66 13.75 -4.87
C SER A 272 2.73 15.16 -4.31
N ILE A 273 2.23 15.32 -3.10
CA ILE A 273 2.14 16.59 -2.39
C ILE A 273 3.01 16.46 -1.15
N GLY A 274 4.06 17.30 -1.07
CA GLY A 274 5.00 17.27 0.05
C GLY A 274 4.97 18.58 0.85
N TYR A 275 4.96 18.48 2.18
CA TYR A 275 5.08 19.61 3.08
C TYR A 275 5.93 19.26 4.31
N THR A 276 6.51 20.26 4.97
CA THR A 276 7.12 20.09 6.29
C THR A 276 6.06 20.41 7.34
N PRO A 277 5.75 19.49 8.26
CA PRO A 277 4.75 19.72 9.29
C PRO A 277 5.06 20.95 10.13
N SER A 278 4.05 21.78 10.42
CA SER A 278 4.18 22.87 11.40
C SER A 278 4.28 22.36 12.83
N ASN A 279 3.84 21.12 13.10
CA ASN A 279 4.06 20.39 14.33
C ASN A 279 5.22 19.39 14.13
N GLU A 280 6.40 19.75 14.60
CA GLU A 280 7.63 18.96 14.44
C GLU A 280 7.76 17.82 15.46
N VAL A 281 6.82 17.68 16.39
CA VAL A 281 6.88 16.67 17.47
C VAL A 281 6.66 15.28 16.89
N LYS A 282 7.64 14.39 17.07
CA LYS A 282 7.60 12.97 16.65
C LYS A 282 7.29 12.08 17.87
N ASP A 283 6.07 12.13 18.31
CA ASP A 283 5.56 11.40 19.48
C ASP A 283 4.92 10.04 19.15
N GLY A 284 4.91 9.67 17.86
CA GLY A 284 4.20 8.49 17.38
C GLY A 284 2.68 8.70 17.30
N GLY A 285 2.18 9.90 17.61
CA GLY A 285 0.76 10.23 17.56
C GLY A 285 0.22 10.30 16.12
N TYR A 286 -1.07 10.03 15.98
CA TYR A 286 -1.78 10.15 14.71
C TYR A 286 -2.01 11.62 14.37
N ARG A 287 -1.72 12.05 13.15
CA ARG A 287 -1.97 13.38 12.59
C ARG A 287 -3.03 13.27 11.51
N LYS A 288 -4.15 13.94 11.71
CA LYS A 288 -5.26 13.95 10.75
C LYS A 288 -4.93 14.84 9.55
N LEU A 289 -5.17 14.33 8.36
CA LEU A 289 -5.00 15.08 7.10
C LEU A 289 -6.35 15.35 6.44
N ASP A 290 -6.48 16.56 5.88
CA ASP A 290 -7.60 16.95 5.02
C ASP A 290 -7.04 17.68 3.80
N ILE A 291 -7.13 17.03 2.66
CA ILE A 291 -6.63 17.54 1.39
C ILE A 291 -7.84 17.93 0.53
N ARG A 292 -7.87 19.16 0.07
CA ARG A 292 -8.97 19.70 -0.71
C ARG A 292 -8.49 20.27 -2.03
N ALA A 293 -9.32 20.11 -3.07
CA ALA A 293 -9.14 20.83 -4.32
C ALA A 293 -9.83 22.21 -4.24
N ALA A 294 -9.29 23.20 -4.93
CA ALA A 294 -9.88 24.55 -5.04
C ALA A 294 -11.27 24.49 -5.68
N ASN A 295 -11.44 23.64 -6.70
CA ASN A 295 -12.74 23.34 -7.28
C ASN A 295 -13.52 22.39 -6.38
N LYS A 296 -14.64 22.85 -5.82
CA LYS A 296 -15.52 22.07 -4.92
C LYS A 296 -16.21 20.87 -5.60
N ASP A 297 -16.23 20.85 -6.92
CA ASP A 297 -16.79 19.76 -7.71
C ASP A 297 -15.83 18.59 -7.83
N TYR A 298 -14.58 18.78 -7.42
CA TYR A 298 -13.56 17.74 -7.43
C TYR A 298 -13.47 17.03 -6.08
N LYS A 299 -13.40 15.72 -6.14
CA LYS A 299 -13.19 14.86 -4.98
C LYS A 299 -11.72 14.43 -4.94
N VAL A 300 -11.03 14.80 -3.85
CA VAL A 300 -9.67 14.36 -3.60
C VAL A 300 -9.69 13.08 -2.79
N GLN A 301 -9.01 12.05 -3.28
CA GLN A 301 -8.77 10.80 -2.60
C GLN A 301 -7.31 10.78 -2.17
N ALA A 302 -7.08 10.77 -0.86
CA ALA A 302 -5.76 10.72 -0.23
C ALA A 302 -5.90 10.12 1.16
N ARG A 303 -4.78 9.69 1.77
CA ARG A 303 -4.79 9.18 3.14
C ARG A 303 -5.39 10.18 4.12
N LYS A 304 -6.12 9.68 5.12
CA LYS A 304 -6.80 10.54 6.11
C LYS A 304 -5.89 10.99 7.25
N GLY A 305 -4.68 10.45 7.32
CA GLY A 305 -3.69 10.82 8.31
C GLY A 305 -2.42 9.99 8.20
N TYR A 306 -1.52 10.23 9.14
CA TYR A 306 -0.27 9.49 9.28
C TYR A 306 0.17 9.46 10.74
N TYR A 307 1.12 8.59 11.07
CA TYR A 307 1.71 8.54 12.40
C TYR A 307 3.04 9.30 12.41
N ALA A 308 3.19 10.26 13.33
CA ALA A 308 4.38 11.09 13.49
C ALA A 308 5.50 10.31 14.18
N ILE A 309 6.04 9.28 13.51
CA ILE A 309 7.13 8.43 13.99
C ILE A 309 8.49 9.00 13.60
N LYS A 310 9.52 8.66 14.39
CA LYS A 310 10.91 8.90 13.97
C LYS A 310 11.26 7.96 12.83
N PRO A 311 12.00 8.43 11.80
CA PRO A 311 12.44 7.60 10.70
C PRO A 311 13.37 6.47 11.14
#